data_69edf8db1b730bf4d00a51123bc7445a
#
_entry.id   69edf8db1b730bf4d00a51123bc7445a
#
_cell.length_a   1.000
_cell.length_b   1.000
_cell.length_c   1.000
_cell.angle_alpha   90.00
_cell.angle_beta   90.00
_cell.angle_gamma   90.00
#
_symmetry.space_group_name_H-M   'P 1'
#
loop_
_entity.id
_entity.type
_entity.pdbx_description
1 polymer ?
#
loop_
_entity_poly.entity_id
_entity_poly.type
_entity_poly.pdbx_seq_one_letter_code
_entity_poly.pdbx_strand_id
1 'polypeptide(L)'
;MKKSGDVVESVTGPVIGYVPGAFDLFHVGHLNALRQARQWCDVLVAGVVADEVCVATKGVLPTVPLAERLEIVEAIGIVDAVYAESTPDKTDSWRDVGFHRIFKGDDWQGTAKGRRLEEQMAALGVEVTYFPYTLQTSSTALRKALAHRTSSGASTA
;
A
#
# COMPACT_ATOMS: atom_id res chain seq x y z
N MET A 1 29.89 -35.71 1.59
CA MET A 1 29.47 -34.40 1.08
C MET A 1 28.18 -34.01 1.78
N LYS A 2 28.25 -33.19 2.82
CA LYS A 2 27.06 -32.69 3.54
C LYS A 2 26.57 -31.43 2.82
N LYS A 3 25.36 -31.47 2.33
CA LYS A 3 24.66 -30.28 1.82
C LYS A 3 24.40 -29.33 2.99
N SER A 4 24.92 -28.12 2.89
CA SER A 4 24.59 -27.01 3.78
C SER A 4 23.09 -26.79 3.74
N GLY A 5 22.41 -27.06 4.84
CA GLY A 5 21.01 -26.66 5.01
C GLY A 5 20.98 -25.15 5.18
N ASP A 6 20.22 -24.49 4.30
CA ASP A 6 19.84 -23.10 4.49
C ASP A 6 19.09 -23.02 5.82
N VAL A 7 19.72 -22.40 6.81
CA VAL A 7 19.06 -22.02 8.05
C VAL A 7 18.15 -20.86 7.69
N VAL A 8 16.88 -21.17 7.43
CA VAL A 8 15.84 -20.14 7.43
C VAL A 8 15.79 -19.66 8.88
N GLU A 9 16.37 -18.49 9.16
CA GLU A 9 16.17 -17.83 10.43
C GLU A 9 14.65 -17.66 10.62
N SER A 10 14.09 -18.48 11.50
CA SER A 10 12.68 -18.33 11.88
C SER A 10 12.56 -16.99 12.59
N VAL A 11 11.74 -16.11 12.06
CA VAL A 11 11.37 -14.84 12.70
C VAL A 11 10.82 -15.20 14.08
N THR A 12 11.61 -14.91 15.13
CA THR A 12 11.17 -15.12 16.52
C THR A 12 10.36 -13.90 16.95
N GLY A 13 9.05 -13.92 16.69
CA GLY A 13 8.15 -12.81 17.03
C GLY A 13 7.02 -12.66 16.02
N PRO A 14 6.10 -11.71 16.25
CA PRO A 14 4.97 -11.48 15.35
C PRO A 14 5.46 -11.01 13.98
N VAL A 15 4.88 -11.55 12.92
CA VAL A 15 5.12 -11.11 11.54
C VAL A 15 4.39 -9.80 11.29
N ILE A 16 5.13 -8.74 11.00
CA ILE A 16 4.58 -7.44 10.65
C ILE A 16 4.43 -7.35 9.13
N GLY A 17 3.19 -7.18 8.67
CA GLY A 17 2.85 -6.93 7.28
C GLY A 17 2.62 -5.44 7.01
N TYR A 18 3.02 -4.98 5.84
CA TYR A 18 2.94 -3.59 5.44
C TYR A 18 2.24 -3.43 4.10
N VAL A 19 1.17 -2.64 4.06
CA VAL A 19 0.42 -2.32 2.84
C VAL A 19 0.55 -0.84 2.54
N PRO A 20 1.43 -0.44 1.62
CA PRO A 20 1.52 0.96 1.20
C PRO A 20 0.46 1.29 0.15
N GLY A 21 -0.12 2.48 0.26
CA GLY A 21 -1.06 3.01 -0.72
C GLY A 21 -1.48 4.43 -0.43
N ALA A 22 -2.07 5.10 -1.41
CA ALA A 22 -2.68 6.40 -1.19
C ALA A 22 -3.97 6.29 -0.36
N PHE A 23 -4.71 5.20 -0.53
CA PHE A 23 -6.03 4.98 0.10
C PHE A 23 -7.01 6.16 -0.16
N ASP A 24 -6.88 6.78 -1.33
CA ASP A 24 -7.74 7.88 -1.71
C ASP A 24 -9.12 7.38 -2.14
N LEU A 25 -10.18 8.05 -1.68
CA LEU A 25 -11.57 7.62 -1.93
C LEU A 25 -11.74 6.13 -1.54
N PHE A 26 -11.45 5.80 -0.29
CA PHE A 26 -11.41 4.44 0.21
C PHE A 26 -12.58 3.59 -0.29
N HIS A 27 -12.29 2.44 -0.88
CA HIS A 27 -13.27 1.58 -1.51
C HIS A 27 -12.95 0.09 -1.29
N VAL A 28 -13.81 -0.79 -1.80
CA VAL A 28 -13.69 -2.25 -1.61
C VAL A 28 -12.34 -2.82 -2.11
N GLY A 29 -11.73 -2.22 -3.13
CA GLY A 29 -10.39 -2.62 -3.59
C GLY A 29 -9.32 -2.44 -2.54
N HIS A 30 -9.33 -1.32 -1.84
CA HIS A 30 -8.45 -1.08 -0.68
C HIS A 30 -8.73 -2.06 0.46
N LEU A 31 -9.99 -2.28 0.78
CA LEU A 31 -10.39 -3.21 1.83
C LEU A 31 -9.95 -4.65 1.51
N ASN A 32 -10.09 -5.08 0.26
CA ASN A 32 -9.68 -6.42 -0.16
C ASN A 32 -8.15 -6.61 -0.08
N ALA A 33 -7.37 -5.60 -0.44
CA ALA A 33 -5.92 -5.64 -0.28
C ALA A 33 -5.52 -5.81 1.19
N LEU A 34 -6.15 -5.06 2.10
CA LEU A 34 -5.92 -5.19 3.54
C LEU A 34 -6.36 -6.56 4.08
N ARG A 35 -7.50 -7.08 3.64
CA ARG A 35 -7.99 -8.42 4.02
C ARG A 35 -7.05 -9.54 3.57
N GLN A 36 -6.54 -9.45 2.36
CA GLN A 36 -5.58 -10.43 1.84
C GLN A 36 -4.26 -10.36 2.61
N ALA A 37 -3.73 -9.16 2.85
CA ALA A 37 -2.50 -8.97 3.61
C ALA A 37 -2.61 -9.50 5.04
N ARG A 38 -3.76 -9.29 5.69
CA ARG A 38 -4.03 -9.77 7.06
C ARG A 38 -3.84 -11.28 7.23
N GLN A 39 -4.07 -12.06 6.18
CA GLN A 39 -3.89 -13.52 6.24
C GLN A 39 -2.42 -13.97 6.32
N TRP A 40 -1.48 -13.06 6.05
CA TRP A 40 -0.05 -13.34 5.95
C TRP A 40 0.79 -12.69 7.04
N CYS A 41 0.16 -12.05 8.02
CA CYS A 41 0.84 -11.35 9.09
C CYS A 41 0.04 -11.36 10.40
N ASP A 42 0.75 -11.19 11.51
CA ASP A 42 0.16 -11.07 12.84
C ASP A 42 -0.21 -9.62 13.17
N VAL A 43 0.58 -8.68 12.67
CA VAL A 43 0.37 -7.24 12.81
C VAL A 43 0.29 -6.62 11.42
N LEU A 44 -0.80 -5.94 11.11
CA LEU A 44 -1.02 -5.27 9.83
C LEU A 44 -0.87 -3.76 9.98
N VAL A 45 0.12 -3.20 9.28
CA VAL A 45 0.36 -1.76 9.20
C VAL A 45 0.01 -1.26 7.81
N ALA A 46 -0.82 -0.24 7.72
CA ALA A 46 -1.12 0.44 6.47
C ALA A 46 -0.27 1.71 6.32
N GLY A 47 0.52 1.78 5.26
CA GLY A 47 1.31 2.96 4.91
C GLY A 47 0.52 3.90 4.02
N VAL A 48 0.06 5.02 4.56
CA VAL A 48 -0.73 6.01 3.84
C VAL A 48 0.18 7.07 3.24
N VAL A 49 0.25 7.10 1.91
CA VAL A 49 1.18 7.99 1.19
C VAL A 49 0.75 9.45 1.31
N ALA A 50 1.67 10.32 1.71
CA ALA A 50 1.43 11.75 1.87
C ALA A 50 1.05 12.43 0.54
N ASP A 51 0.31 13.53 0.62
CA ASP A 51 -0.21 14.24 -0.55
C ASP A 51 0.91 14.67 -1.50
N GLU A 52 1.97 15.24 -0.98
CA GLU A 52 3.15 15.69 -1.75
C GLU A 52 3.89 14.53 -2.42
N VAL A 53 3.93 13.36 -1.80
CA VAL A 53 4.54 12.16 -2.38
C VAL A 53 3.68 11.62 -3.52
N CYS A 54 2.35 11.65 -3.38
CA CYS A 54 1.43 11.28 -4.46
C CYS A 54 1.61 12.20 -5.67
N VAL A 55 1.71 13.50 -5.45
CA VAL A 55 1.96 14.47 -6.53
C VAL A 55 3.30 14.22 -7.21
N ALA A 56 4.37 14.02 -6.43
CA ALA A 56 5.71 13.80 -6.97
C ALA A 56 5.85 12.49 -7.76
N THR A 57 5.18 11.42 -7.33
CA THR A 57 5.33 10.08 -7.93
C THR A 57 4.29 9.76 -9.00
N LYS A 58 3.08 10.28 -8.89
CA LYS A 58 1.94 9.98 -9.79
C LYS A 58 1.39 11.22 -10.51
N GLY A 59 1.83 12.42 -10.12
CA GLY A 59 1.29 13.68 -10.67
C GLY A 59 -0.15 13.97 -10.27
N VAL A 60 -0.68 13.32 -9.24
CA VAL A 60 -2.08 13.44 -8.81
C VAL A 60 -2.16 13.75 -7.33
N LEU A 61 -2.82 14.88 -7.01
CA LEU A 61 -3.18 15.19 -5.63
C LEU A 61 -4.37 14.31 -5.20
N PRO A 62 -4.28 13.61 -4.06
CA PRO A 62 -5.42 12.88 -3.53
C PRO A 62 -6.64 13.79 -3.32
N THR A 63 -7.82 13.24 -3.56
CA THR A 63 -9.09 13.95 -3.35
C THR A 63 -9.37 14.15 -1.86
N VAL A 64 -9.04 13.15 -1.05
CA VAL A 64 -9.17 13.20 0.41
C VAL A 64 -7.80 13.53 1.02
N PRO A 65 -7.71 14.57 1.88
CA PRO A 65 -6.45 14.97 2.52
C PRO A 65 -5.85 13.86 3.36
N LEU A 66 -4.51 13.85 3.51
CA LEU A 66 -3.78 12.81 4.25
C LEU A 66 -4.36 12.54 5.64
N ALA A 67 -4.67 13.59 6.40
CA ALA A 67 -5.18 13.43 7.78
C ALA A 67 -6.48 12.61 7.81
N GLU A 68 -7.39 12.87 6.90
CA GLU A 68 -8.67 12.13 6.80
C GLU A 68 -8.45 10.70 6.28
N ARG A 69 -7.54 10.50 5.33
CA ARG A 69 -7.20 9.16 4.83
C ARG A 69 -6.58 8.30 5.93
N LEU A 70 -5.71 8.86 6.76
CA LEU A 70 -5.15 8.19 7.94
C LEU A 70 -6.26 7.79 8.92
N GLU A 71 -7.16 8.70 9.25
CA GLU A 71 -8.27 8.46 10.19
C GLU A 71 -9.20 7.34 9.68
N ILE A 72 -9.55 7.36 8.38
CA ILE A 72 -10.40 6.32 7.78
C ILE A 72 -9.73 4.95 7.84
N VAL A 73 -8.45 4.86 7.46
CA VAL A 73 -7.73 3.59 7.42
C VAL A 73 -7.48 3.05 8.83
N GLU A 74 -7.18 3.91 9.80
CA GLU A 74 -7.02 3.54 11.20
C GLU A 74 -8.30 2.94 11.80
N ALA A 75 -9.45 3.42 11.37
CA ALA A 75 -10.76 2.90 11.80
C ALA A 75 -11.13 1.53 11.21
N ILE A 76 -10.37 1.01 10.24
CA ILE A 76 -10.61 -0.32 9.65
C ILE A 76 -10.18 -1.40 10.64
N GLY A 77 -11.13 -2.16 11.15
CA GLY A 77 -10.93 -3.09 12.27
C GLY A 77 -9.86 -4.18 12.11
N ILE A 78 -9.41 -4.45 10.88
CA ILE A 78 -8.32 -5.40 10.61
C ILE A 78 -6.93 -4.76 10.51
N VAL A 79 -6.85 -3.42 10.58
CA VAL A 79 -5.60 -2.66 10.59
C VAL A 79 -5.19 -2.43 12.05
N ASP A 80 -3.96 -2.78 12.39
CA ASP A 80 -3.43 -2.61 13.74
C ASP A 80 -2.79 -1.24 13.94
N ALA A 81 -2.20 -0.68 12.88
CA ALA A 81 -1.59 0.65 12.90
C ALA A 81 -1.56 1.29 11.51
N VAL A 82 -1.47 2.59 11.48
CA VAL A 82 -1.23 3.39 10.27
C VAL A 82 0.10 4.10 10.37
N TYR A 83 0.75 4.31 9.23
CA TYR A 83 2.00 5.03 9.09
C TYR A 83 1.88 6.04 7.93
N ALA A 84 2.23 7.30 8.17
CA ALA A 84 2.26 8.31 7.12
C ALA A 84 3.55 8.23 6.31
N GLU A 85 3.48 7.83 5.05
CA GLU A 85 4.64 7.80 4.16
C GLU A 85 4.97 9.18 3.64
N SER A 86 6.03 9.78 4.15
CA SER A 86 6.53 11.11 3.74
C SER A 86 7.58 11.07 2.63
N THR A 87 8.06 9.88 2.24
CA THR A 87 9.01 9.66 1.15
C THR A 87 8.55 8.50 0.27
N PRO A 88 8.96 8.46 -1.02
CA PRO A 88 8.64 7.34 -1.89
C PRO A 88 9.51 6.09 -1.63
N ASP A 89 10.61 6.22 -0.89
CA ASP A 89 11.53 5.13 -0.59
C ASP A 89 10.99 4.23 0.53
N LYS A 90 10.69 2.98 0.21
CA LYS A 90 10.17 2.00 1.17
C LYS A 90 11.22 1.58 2.22
N THR A 91 12.49 1.86 1.98
CA THR A 91 13.55 1.67 2.98
C THR A 91 13.35 2.60 4.18
N ASP A 92 12.89 3.83 3.96
CA ASP A 92 12.58 4.77 5.03
C ASP A 92 11.41 4.26 5.87
N SER A 93 10.33 3.84 5.22
CA SER A 93 9.19 3.23 5.91
C SER A 93 9.59 1.98 6.70
N TRP A 94 10.50 1.17 6.14
CA TRP A 94 11.00 -0.02 6.83
C TRP A 94 11.81 0.32 8.09
N ARG A 95 12.63 1.36 8.06
CA ARG A 95 13.40 1.80 9.23
C ARG A 95 12.51 2.19 10.40
N ASP A 96 11.36 2.79 10.10
CA ASP A 96 10.44 3.27 11.12
C ASP A 96 9.48 2.15 11.61
N VAL A 97 9.03 1.28 10.72
CA VAL A 97 7.99 0.28 11.00
C VAL A 97 8.57 -1.11 11.30
N GLY A 98 9.67 -1.49 10.64
CA GLY A 98 10.30 -2.80 10.85
C GLY A 98 9.49 -3.97 10.30
N PHE A 99 8.82 -3.82 9.16
CA PHE A 99 7.99 -4.88 8.59
C PHE A 99 8.81 -6.02 7.99
N HIS A 100 8.24 -7.22 8.03
CA HIS A 100 8.81 -8.44 7.49
C HIS A 100 8.28 -8.76 6.08
N ARG A 101 7.10 -8.27 5.76
CA ARG A 101 6.42 -8.45 4.48
C ARG A 101 5.83 -7.14 3.98
N ILE A 102 5.98 -6.88 2.69
CA ILE A 102 5.32 -5.78 2.01
C ILE A 102 4.40 -6.33 0.92
N PHE A 103 3.21 -5.77 0.83
CA PHE A 103 2.17 -6.21 -0.11
C PHE A 103 1.90 -5.15 -1.16
N LYS A 104 1.81 -5.57 -2.41
CA LYS A 104 1.51 -4.69 -3.56
C LYS A 104 0.50 -5.35 -4.49
N GLY A 105 -0.16 -4.55 -5.31
CA GLY A 105 -0.95 -5.09 -6.42
C GLY A 105 -0.06 -5.74 -7.49
N ASP A 106 -0.59 -6.75 -8.18
CA ASP A 106 0.13 -7.50 -9.21
C ASP A 106 0.48 -6.68 -10.46
N ASP A 107 -0.08 -5.48 -10.61
CA ASP A 107 0.31 -4.49 -11.62
C ASP A 107 1.77 -4.03 -11.49
N TRP A 108 2.39 -4.22 -10.32
CA TRP A 108 3.82 -3.98 -10.10
C TRP A 108 4.70 -5.15 -10.49
N GLN A 109 4.17 -6.38 -10.45
CA GLN A 109 4.92 -7.60 -10.72
C GLN A 109 5.47 -7.61 -12.14
N GLY A 110 6.76 -7.90 -12.30
CA GLY A 110 7.44 -7.92 -13.59
C GLY A 110 7.75 -6.55 -14.21
N THR A 111 7.39 -5.45 -13.55
CA THR A 111 7.76 -4.09 -13.98
C THR A 111 9.12 -3.66 -13.45
N ALA A 112 9.72 -2.62 -14.04
CA ALA A 112 11.01 -2.09 -13.56
C ALA A 112 10.92 -1.59 -12.10
N LYS A 113 9.81 -0.95 -11.73
CA LYS A 113 9.58 -0.48 -10.35
C LYS A 113 9.36 -1.64 -9.38
N GLY A 114 8.69 -2.72 -9.82
CA GLY A 114 8.51 -3.94 -9.02
C GLY A 114 9.84 -4.64 -8.74
N ARG A 115 10.66 -4.82 -9.76
CA ARG A 115 12.01 -5.41 -9.59
C ARG A 115 12.90 -4.60 -8.66
N ARG A 116 12.86 -3.27 -8.78
CA ARG A 116 13.62 -2.39 -7.87
C ARG A 116 13.14 -2.53 -6.44
N LEU A 117 11.84 -2.60 -6.20
CA LEU A 117 11.29 -2.86 -4.87
C LEU A 117 11.76 -4.22 -4.33
N GLU A 118 11.69 -5.27 -5.14
CA GLU A 118 12.12 -6.62 -4.76
C GLU A 118 13.61 -6.64 -4.36
N GLU A 119 14.48 -5.99 -5.13
CA GLU A 119 15.91 -5.87 -4.83
C GLU A 119 16.15 -5.13 -3.51
N GLN A 120 15.49 -3.99 -3.30
CA GLN A 120 15.60 -3.20 -2.07
C GLN A 120 15.12 -3.99 -0.85
N MET A 121 14.00 -4.67 -0.97
CA MET A 121 13.41 -5.43 0.13
C MET A 121 14.20 -6.70 0.44
N ALA A 122 14.72 -7.39 -0.57
CA ALA A 122 15.58 -8.57 -0.40
C ALA A 122 16.85 -8.23 0.40
N ALA A 123 17.45 -7.06 0.16
CA ALA A 123 18.62 -6.59 0.92
C ALA A 123 18.31 -6.36 2.42
N LEU A 124 17.05 -6.18 2.77
CA LEU A 124 16.57 -5.99 4.14
C LEU A 124 15.96 -7.25 4.76
N GLY A 125 15.94 -8.37 4.02
CA GLY A 125 15.28 -9.60 4.44
C GLY A 125 13.75 -9.52 4.44
N VAL A 126 13.17 -8.59 3.67
CA VAL A 126 11.72 -8.38 3.57
C VAL A 126 11.16 -9.10 2.35
N GLU A 127 10.09 -9.85 2.53
CA GLU A 127 9.37 -10.53 1.47
C GLU A 127 8.39 -9.58 0.75
N VAL A 128 8.42 -9.57 -0.58
CA VAL A 128 7.44 -8.85 -1.40
C VAL A 128 6.39 -9.82 -1.89
N THR A 129 5.13 -9.55 -1.60
CA THR A 129 3.98 -10.36 -2.01
C THR A 129 3.03 -9.55 -2.87
N TYR A 130 2.61 -10.10 -4.01
CA TYR A 130 1.68 -9.46 -4.93
C TYR A 130 0.29 -10.07 -4.83
N PHE A 131 -0.74 -9.23 -4.84
CA PHE A 131 -2.13 -9.64 -4.86
C PHE A 131 -2.84 -9.22 -6.14
N PRO A 132 -3.82 -10.02 -6.61
CA PRO A 132 -4.64 -9.65 -7.76
C PRO A 132 -5.36 -8.32 -7.51
N TYR A 133 -5.41 -7.50 -8.54
CA TYR A 133 -6.11 -6.21 -8.51
C TYR A 133 -7.62 -6.42 -8.48
N THR A 134 -8.33 -5.64 -7.66
CA THR A 134 -9.81 -5.61 -7.69
C THR A 134 -10.26 -4.74 -8.87
N LEU A 135 -10.88 -5.38 -9.88
CA LEU A 135 -11.19 -4.74 -11.16
C LEU A 135 -12.43 -3.84 -11.17
N GLN A 136 -13.31 -3.95 -10.17
CA GLN A 136 -14.64 -3.30 -10.22
C GLN A 136 -14.64 -1.84 -9.78
N THR A 137 -13.77 -1.45 -8.87
CA THR A 137 -13.71 -0.08 -8.34
C THR A 137 -12.26 0.36 -8.18
N SER A 138 -11.92 1.56 -8.62
CA SER A 138 -10.62 2.18 -8.41
C SER A 138 -10.78 3.67 -8.07
N SER A 139 -9.80 4.23 -7.35
CA SER A 139 -9.77 5.66 -7.05
C SER A 139 -9.72 6.51 -8.34
N THR A 140 -9.06 6.02 -9.39
CA THR A 140 -9.03 6.67 -10.71
C THR A 140 -10.43 6.72 -11.33
N ALA A 141 -11.19 5.62 -11.31
CA ALA A 141 -12.55 5.58 -11.83
C ALA A 141 -13.49 6.50 -11.03
N LEU A 142 -13.36 6.53 -9.70
CA LEU A 142 -14.14 7.41 -8.83
C LEU A 142 -13.83 8.89 -9.07
N ARG A 143 -12.56 9.27 -9.22
CA ARG A 143 -12.15 10.65 -9.56
C ARG A 143 -12.74 11.08 -10.91
N LYS A 144 -12.71 10.22 -11.93
CA LYS A 144 -13.32 10.50 -13.23
C LYS A 144 -14.82 10.70 -13.13
N ALA A 145 -15.53 9.87 -12.37
CA ALA A 145 -16.97 10.01 -12.17
C ALA A 145 -17.34 11.32 -11.45
N LEU A 146 -16.55 11.75 -10.47
CA LEU A 146 -16.74 13.03 -9.79
C LEU A 146 -16.51 14.23 -10.72
N ALA A 147 -15.46 14.20 -11.54
CA ALA A 147 -15.15 15.25 -12.51
C ALA A 147 -16.26 15.40 -13.56
N HIS A 148 -16.86 14.31 -14.04
CA HIS A 148 -18.01 14.35 -14.96
C HIS A 148 -19.26 14.99 -14.34
N ARG A 149 -19.52 14.78 -13.06
CA ARG A 149 -20.67 15.41 -12.36
C ARG A 149 -20.53 16.91 -12.22
N THR A 150 -19.33 17.40 -11.97
CA THR A 150 -19.07 18.85 -11.86
C THR A 150 -19.18 19.57 -13.20
N SER A 151 -18.82 18.91 -14.32
CA SER A 151 -18.97 19.49 -15.66
C SER A 151 -20.42 19.50 -16.18
N SER A 152 -21.26 18.54 -15.72
CA SER A 152 -22.69 18.47 -16.11
C SER A 152 -23.59 19.44 -15.31
N GLY A 153 -23.14 19.86 -14.13
CA GLY A 153 -23.87 20.78 -13.27
C GLY A 153 -23.70 22.26 -13.60
N ALA A 154 -22.78 22.60 -14.51
CA ALA A 154 -22.52 24.00 -14.92
C ALA A 154 -23.37 24.50 -16.11
N SER A 155 -24.32 23.69 -16.62
CA SER A 155 -25.12 24.01 -17.82
C SER A 155 -26.60 24.32 -17.53
N THR A 156 -26.94 24.76 -16.32
CA THR A 156 -28.29 25.26 -16.00
C THR A 156 -28.19 26.52 -15.12
N ALA A 157 -27.93 27.64 -15.76
CA ALA A 157 -28.24 28.97 -15.26
C ALA A 157 -28.49 29.89 -16.48
#